data_e71d989fc1909fcfb300e5adca818c34
#
_entry.id   e71d989fc1909fcfb300e5adca818c34
#
_cell.length_a   1.000
_cell.length_b   1.000
_cell.length_c   1.000
_cell.angle_alpha   90.00
_cell.angle_beta   90.00
_cell.angle_gamma   90.00
#
_symmetry.space_group_name_H-M   'P 1'
#
loop_
_entity.id
_entity.type
_entity.pdbx_description
1 polymer ?
#
loop_
_entity_poly.entity_id
_entity_poly.type
_entity_poly.pdbx_seq_one_letter_code
_entity_poly.pdbx_strand_id
1 'polypeptide(L)'
;MLRFKCFPRPTTRFRLCVFSLASLAWPKRYRDFMTYPNYDGHCTEIVTQTKLLSSCIEGADLTVPVPSCPGWNVGQLLRHLGGGQRWAEATVRTRAEERLPDDHFRDLSAYTDEDPAVLGPWLIEGAVQLANTLRAAGPDAAVNTAPIPEGTAKFFARRFTNETLIHRADATLALGAEFTVDEAVAIDAIDEWMWLGVLPMHFEFHPQMRELLGAGRTVHLHATDTAPDSAAEWLVDLTGDAIVWRRSHEKAAVAVRGPLTDLLLVIYKRREARSAGVEILGDADLLDFWLERVDFG
;
A
#
# COMPACT_ATOMS: atom_id res chain seq x y z
N MET A 1 -5.76 -1.13 3.62
CA MET A 1 -5.13 -1.61 4.85
C MET A 1 -4.79 -3.06 4.65
N LEU A 2 -3.51 -3.40 4.49
CA LEU A 2 -3.12 -4.79 4.65
C LEU A 2 -3.39 -5.13 6.13
N ARG A 3 -4.66 -5.40 6.47
CA ARG A 3 -4.95 -6.22 7.63
C ARG A 3 -4.37 -7.58 7.28
N PHE A 4 -3.16 -7.82 7.72
CA PHE A 4 -2.77 -9.19 7.96
C PHE A 4 -3.66 -9.70 9.09
N LYS A 5 -4.93 -10.03 8.78
CA LYS A 5 -5.77 -10.78 9.71
C LYS A 5 -4.92 -11.95 10.19
N CYS A 6 -4.89 -12.19 11.49
CA CYS A 6 -4.30 -13.40 12.06
C CYS A 6 -4.75 -14.59 11.22
N PHE A 7 -3.83 -15.18 10.47
CA PHE A 7 -4.09 -16.41 9.77
C PHE A 7 -4.38 -17.49 10.82
N PRO A 8 -5.48 -18.25 10.70
CA PRO A 8 -5.61 -19.47 11.50
C PRO A 8 -4.40 -20.34 11.16
N ARG A 9 -3.71 -20.85 12.19
CA ARG A 9 -2.60 -21.79 12.00
C ARG A 9 -3.11 -22.95 11.16
N PRO A 10 -2.49 -23.27 10.02
CA PRO A 10 -2.90 -24.42 9.23
C PRO A 10 -2.55 -25.70 10.01
N THR A 11 -3.55 -26.39 10.54
CA THR A 11 -3.43 -27.69 11.18
C THR A 11 -3.40 -28.87 10.20
N THR A 12 -3.19 -28.61 8.92
CA THR A 12 -3.18 -29.67 7.91
C THR A 12 -1.90 -29.59 7.08
N ARG A 13 -1.13 -30.69 7.09
CA ARG A 13 0.02 -30.89 6.20
C ARG A 13 -0.48 -30.95 4.76
N PHE A 14 -0.44 -29.83 4.06
CA PHE A 14 -0.60 -29.81 2.61
C PHE A 14 0.70 -30.30 1.95
N ARG A 15 0.60 -31.39 1.18
CA ARG A 15 1.63 -31.80 0.22
C ARG A 15 1.72 -30.68 -0.83
N LEU A 16 2.84 -29.95 -0.84
CA LEU A 16 3.20 -29.04 -1.92
C LEU A 16 3.31 -29.85 -3.21
N CYS A 17 2.33 -29.69 -4.11
CA CYS A 17 2.55 -29.95 -5.52
C CYS A 17 3.51 -28.84 -5.99
N VAL A 18 4.76 -29.21 -6.23
CA VAL A 18 5.77 -28.33 -6.83
C VAL A 18 5.36 -28.11 -8.29
N PHE A 19 4.55 -27.07 -8.54
CA PHE A 19 4.48 -26.50 -9.87
C PHE A 19 5.74 -25.68 -10.05
N SER A 20 6.54 -26.08 -11.03
CA SER A 20 7.72 -25.35 -11.49
C SER A 20 7.32 -23.91 -11.81
N LEU A 21 7.64 -22.98 -10.92
CA LEU A 21 7.58 -21.55 -11.16
C LEU A 21 8.72 -21.20 -12.12
N ALA A 22 8.50 -21.44 -13.42
CA ALA A 22 9.30 -20.84 -14.45
C ALA A 22 9.14 -19.32 -14.31
N SER A 23 10.23 -18.67 -13.88
CA SER A 23 10.52 -17.24 -13.83
C SER A 23 9.35 -16.36 -14.33
N LEU A 24 8.51 -15.86 -13.43
CA LEU A 24 7.73 -14.65 -13.65
C LEU A 24 8.69 -13.45 -13.63
N ALA A 25 9.60 -13.41 -14.63
CA ALA A 25 10.32 -12.19 -14.92
C ALA A 25 9.29 -11.14 -15.32
N TRP A 26 9.36 -9.99 -14.71
CA TRP A 26 8.60 -8.80 -15.11
C TRP A 26 8.56 -8.71 -16.64
N PRO A 27 7.39 -8.55 -17.28
CA PRO A 27 7.35 -8.23 -18.69
C PRO A 27 8.24 -7.02 -18.93
N LYS A 28 9.15 -7.08 -19.90
CA LYS A 28 10.09 -6.00 -20.23
C LYS A 28 9.39 -4.64 -20.41
N ARG A 29 8.13 -4.62 -20.79
CA ARG A 29 7.28 -3.44 -20.90
C ARG A 29 7.05 -2.66 -19.59
N TYR A 30 7.16 -3.28 -18.42
CA TYR A 30 7.01 -2.60 -17.13
C TYR A 30 8.28 -1.89 -16.65
N ARG A 31 9.44 -2.18 -17.23
CA ARG A 31 10.72 -1.54 -16.84
C ARG A 31 10.88 -0.12 -17.37
N ASP A 32 10.21 0.21 -18.46
CA ASP A 32 10.42 1.48 -19.18
C ASP A 32 9.54 2.63 -18.66
N PHE A 33 8.57 2.36 -17.78
CA PHE A 33 7.69 3.36 -17.17
C PHE A 33 8.04 3.72 -15.72
N MET A 34 9.12 3.15 -15.16
CA MET A 34 9.53 3.48 -13.79
C MET A 34 10.35 4.78 -13.75
N THR A 35 9.67 5.92 -13.77
CA THR A 35 10.26 7.24 -13.51
C THR A 35 10.20 7.63 -12.02
N TYR A 36 9.86 6.73 -11.10
CA TYR A 36 9.49 7.08 -9.72
C TYR A 36 10.20 6.28 -8.66
N PRO A 37 10.22 6.75 -7.39
CA PRO A 37 11.50 6.85 -6.73
C PRO A 37 12.33 5.62 -6.98
N ASN A 38 13.56 5.79 -7.43
CA ASN A 38 14.49 4.66 -7.48
C ASN A 38 14.68 4.12 -6.05
N TYR A 39 15.42 3.06 -5.87
CA TYR A 39 15.61 2.42 -4.55
C TYR A 39 16.03 3.39 -3.45
N ASP A 40 16.99 4.28 -3.73
CA ASP A 40 17.44 5.29 -2.76
C ASP A 40 16.39 6.37 -2.53
N GLY A 41 15.62 6.70 -3.55
CA GLY A 41 14.45 7.57 -3.45
C GLY A 41 13.41 7.00 -2.48
N HIS A 42 13.07 5.72 -2.57
CA HIS A 42 12.20 5.06 -1.60
C HIS A 42 12.76 5.12 -0.18
N CYS A 43 14.06 4.84 -0.01
CA CYS A 43 14.68 4.98 1.31
C CYS A 43 14.58 6.40 1.86
N THR A 44 14.66 7.41 1.00
CA THR A 44 14.49 8.81 1.38
C THR A 44 13.04 9.11 1.73
N GLU A 45 12.09 8.61 0.93
CA GLU A 45 10.67 8.85 1.14
C GLU A 45 10.13 8.20 2.43
N ILE A 46 10.62 7.03 2.85
CA ILE A 46 10.29 6.48 4.18
C ILE A 46 10.52 7.51 5.28
N VAL A 47 11.67 8.19 5.24
CA VAL A 47 12.04 9.19 6.25
C VAL A 47 11.23 10.48 6.07
N THR A 48 11.04 10.94 4.84
CA THR A 48 10.27 12.15 4.52
C THR A 48 8.83 12.02 4.96
N GLN A 49 8.15 10.94 4.60
CA GLN A 49 6.76 10.68 4.96
C GLN A 49 6.60 10.53 6.49
N THR A 50 7.56 9.88 7.16
CA THR A 50 7.56 9.77 8.63
C THR A 50 7.74 11.11 9.31
N LYS A 51 8.59 12.01 8.79
CA LYS A 51 8.75 13.36 9.34
C LYS A 51 7.49 14.20 9.17
N LEU A 52 6.84 14.13 8.00
CA LEU A 52 5.56 14.79 7.76
C LEU A 52 4.48 14.28 8.71
N LEU A 53 4.44 12.96 8.95
CA LEU A 53 3.54 12.36 9.94
C LEU A 53 3.85 12.86 11.35
N SER A 54 5.13 12.87 11.76
CA SER A 54 5.54 13.37 13.07
C SER A 54 5.12 14.84 13.28
N SER A 55 5.27 15.68 12.25
CA SER A 55 4.81 17.07 12.30
C SER A 55 3.28 17.20 12.39
N CYS A 56 2.55 16.31 11.73
CA CYS A 56 1.08 16.30 11.76
C CYS A 56 0.52 15.97 13.14
N ILE A 57 1.21 15.15 13.92
CA ILE A 57 0.77 14.72 15.25
C ILE A 57 1.30 15.61 16.40
N GLU A 58 2.12 16.60 16.11
CA GLU A 58 2.70 17.47 17.14
C GLU A 58 1.59 18.19 17.92
N GLY A 59 1.50 17.92 19.23
CA GLY A 59 0.48 18.48 20.12
C GLY A 59 -0.94 17.95 19.88
N ALA A 60 -1.11 16.94 19.03
CA ALA A 60 -2.41 16.35 18.75
C ALA A 60 -2.87 15.37 19.86
N ASP A 61 -4.18 15.19 19.99
CA ASP A 61 -4.78 14.12 20.78
C ASP A 61 -4.69 12.79 20.02
N LEU A 62 -3.81 11.89 20.45
CA LEU A 62 -3.61 10.60 19.83
C LEU A 62 -4.68 9.56 20.17
N THR A 63 -5.62 9.88 21.08
CA THR A 63 -6.77 9.00 21.38
C THR A 63 -7.88 9.08 20.34
N VAL A 64 -7.79 10.02 19.40
CA VAL A 64 -8.76 10.19 18.31
C VAL A 64 -8.87 8.89 17.50
N PRO A 65 -10.11 8.35 17.29
CA PRO A 65 -10.31 7.17 16.47
C PRO A 65 -9.88 7.38 15.01
N VAL A 66 -9.32 6.35 14.39
CA VAL A 66 -8.96 6.35 12.97
C VAL A 66 -10.08 5.67 12.16
N PRO A 67 -10.91 6.41 11.40
CA PRO A 67 -12.06 5.81 10.70
C PRO A 67 -11.68 4.72 9.69
N SER A 68 -10.55 4.88 9.00
CA SER A 68 -10.01 3.92 8.03
C SER A 68 -9.37 2.68 8.68
N CYS A 69 -9.15 2.70 10.01
CA CYS A 69 -8.57 1.61 10.79
C CYS A 69 -9.49 1.28 11.99
N PRO A 70 -10.67 0.64 11.75
CA PRO A 70 -11.64 0.40 12.80
C PRO A 70 -11.07 -0.29 14.03
N GLY A 71 -11.36 0.28 15.20
CA GLY A 71 -10.87 -0.23 16.49
C GLY A 71 -9.50 0.31 16.91
N TRP A 72 -8.87 1.18 16.11
CA TRP A 72 -7.63 1.86 16.47
C TRP A 72 -7.85 3.36 16.65
N ASN A 73 -7.07 3.93 17.55
CA ASN A 73 -6.83 5.36 17.63
C ASN A 73 -5.50 5.74 16.91
N VAL A 74 -5.22 7.03 16.82
CA VAL A 74 -4.00 7.52 16.16
C VAL A 74 -2.74 6.96 16.82
N GLY A 75 -2.67 6.90 18.16
CA GLY A 75 -1.51 6.35 18.88
C GLY A 75 -1.23 4.89 18.51
N GLN A 76 -2.27 4.06 18.44
CA GLN A 76 -2.17 2.66 18.01
C GLN A 76 -1.72 2.53 16.55
N LEU A 77 -2.26 3.37 15.65
CA LEU A 77 -1.82 3.43 14.26
C LEU A 77 -0.32 3.72 14.16
N LEU A 78 0.19 4.67 14.93
CA LEU A 78 1.60 5.04 14.94
C LEU A 78 2.49 3.92 15.51
N ARG A 79 2.03 3.20 16.54
CA ARG A 79 2.72 2.01 17.07
C ARG A 79 2.78 0.90 16.04
N HIS A 80 1.69 0.68 15.30
CA HIS A 80 1.68 -0.27 14.18
C HIS A 80 2.75 0.07 13.15
N LEU A 81 2.72 1.30 12.63
CA LEU A 81 3.65 1.74 11.59
C LEU A 81 5.12 1.63 12.05
N GLY A 82 5.44 2.22 13.21
CA GLY A 82 6.81 2.23 13.71
C GLY A 82 7.32 0.84 14.12
N GLY A 83 6.44 -0.04 14.60
CA GLY A 83 6.74 -1.45 14.86
C GLY A 83 7.01 -2.21 13.56
N GLY A 84 6.18 -1.97 12.53
CA GLY A 84 6.37 -2.55 11.19
C GLY A 84 7.69 -2.12 10.54
N GLN A 85 8.07 -0.83 10.67
CA GLN A 85 9.35 -0.33 10.17
C GLN A 85 10.54 -1.05 10.85
N ARG A 86 10.49 -1.27 12.17
CA ARG A 86 11.52 -1.99 12.91
C ARG A 86 11.57 -3.48 12.58
N TRP A 87 10.41 -4.07 12.34
CA TRP A 87 10.30 -5.45 11.88
C TRP A 87 10.95 -5.63 10.50
N ALA A 88 10.68 -4.73 9.56
CA ALA A 88 11.29 -4.74 8.23
C ALA A 88 12.81 -4.50 8.32
N GLU A 89 13.25 -3.55 9.15
CA GLU A 89 14.67 -3.31 9.42
C GLU A 89 15.35 -4.59 9.89
N ALA A 90 14.82 -5.24 10.92
CA ALA A 90 15.38 -6.48 11.45
C ALA A 90 15.42 -7.60 10.40
N THR A 91 14.35 -7.75 9.58
CA THR A 91 14.28 -8.73 8.50
C THR A 91 15.39 -8.51 7.48
N VAL A 92 15.59 -7.27 7.04
CA VAL A 92 16.63 -6.91 6.05
C VAL A 92 18.03 -7.04 6.65
N ARG A 93 18.25 -6.53 7.85
CA ARG A 93 19.55 -6.55 8.53
C ARG A 93 20.05 -7.97 8.81
N THR A 94 19.16 -8.83 9.27
CA THR A 94 19.51 -10.24 9.57
C THR A 94 19.45 -11.15 8.34
N ARG A 95 18.95 -10.65 7.20
CA ARG A 95 18.64 -11.48 6.01
C ARG A 95 17.83 -12.71 6.39
N ALA A 96 16.79 -12.50 7.19
CA ALA A 96 16.00 -13.58 7.74
C ALA A 96 15.44 -14.49 6.62
N GLU A 97 15.71 -15.78 6.74
CA GLU A 97 15.19 -16.80 5.80
C GLU A 97 13.74 -17.14 6.10
N GLU A 98 13.35 -17.02 7.37
CA GLU A 98 11.98 -17.22 7.84
C GLU A 98 11.35 -15.87 8.24
N ARG A 99 10.00 -15.82 8.21
CA ARG A 99 9.27 -14.64 8.66
C ARG A 99 9.50 -14.42 10.15
N LEU A 100 9.99 -13.24 10.52
CA LEU A 100 10.11 -12.84 11.93
C LEU A 100 8.73 -12.66 12.57
N PRO A 101 8.62 -12.88 13.91
CA PRO A 101 7.39 -12.59 14.67
C PRO A 101 6.97 -11.14 14.51
N ASP A 102 5.66 -10.90 14.38
CA ASP A 102 5.09 -9.58 14.12
C ASP A 102 4.00 -9.16 15.13
N ASP A 103 3.74 -9.97 16.15
CA ASP A 103 2.70 -9.73 17.15
C ASP A 103 2.87 -8.38 17.87
N HIS A 104 4.10 -7.93 18.10
CA HIS A 104 4.41 -6.70 18.83
C HIS A 104 3.92 -5.40 18.17
N PHE A 105 3.58 -5.44 16.88
CA PHE A 105 2.98 -4.29 16.18
C PHE A 105 1.60 -4.61 15.60
N ARG A 106 1.02 -5.76 15.98
CA ARG A 106 -0.34 -6.17 15.61
C ARG A 106 -1.28 -6.19 16.81
N ASP A 107 -0.83 -6.66 17.96
CA ASP A 107 -1.57 -6.52 19.20
C ASP A 107 -1.23 -5.19 19.85
N LEU A 108 -2.12 -4.22 19.62
CA LEU A 108 -1.94 -2.83 20.03
C LEU A 108 -2.85 -2.46 21.20
N SER A 109 -3.43 -3.42 21.86
CA SER A 109 -4.40 -3.22 22.96
C SER A 109 -3.82 -2.42 24.13
N ALA A 110 -2.49 -2.48 24.33
CA ALA A 110 -1.79 -1.73 25.38
C ALA A 110 -1.48 -0.26 25.05
N TYR A 111 -1.63 0.17 23.79
CA TYR A 111 -1.17 1.48 23.32
C TYR A 111 -2.36 2.44 23.08
N THR A 112 -3.21 2.61 24.06
CA THR A 112 -4.43 3.42 23.95
C THR A 112 -4.28 4.88 24.36
N ASP A 113 -3.19 5.22 25.07
CA ASP A 113 -2.93 6.56 25.59
C ASP A 113 -1.43 6.87 25.38
N GLU A 114 -1.11 7.40 24.21
CA GLU A 114 0.25 7.65 23.76
C GLU A 114 0.57 9.15 23.70
N ASP A 115 1.80 9.50 24.06
CA ASP A 115 2.29 10.88 24.02
C ASP A 115 2.94 11.19 22.65
N PRO A 116 2.43 12.18 21.87
CA PRO A 116 3.00 12.58 20.60
C PRO A 116 4.47 13.04 20.73
N ALA A 117 4.86 13.65 21.87
CA ALA A 117 6.23 14.06 22.10
C ALA A 117 7.22 12.88 22.23
N VAL A 118 6.72 11.69 22.57
CA VAL A 118 7.49 10.45 22.62
C VAL A 118 7.40 9.70 21.28
N LEU A 119 6.20 9.58 20.70
CA LEU A 119 6.00 8.80 19.49
C LEU A 119 6.64 9.44 18.25
N GLY A 120 6.59 10.74 18.09
CA GLY A 120 7.19 11.42 16.94
C GLY A 120 8.67 11.10 16.76
N PRO A 121 9.54 11.36 17.75
CA PRO A 121 10.96 10.99 17.70
C PRO A 121 11.19 9.49 17.51
N TRP A 122 10.41 8.65 18.17
CA TRP A 122 10.50 7.18 18.04
C TRP A 122 10.20 6.69 16.61
N LEU A 123 9.19 7.26 15.93
CA LEU A 123 8.89 6.97 14.53
C LEU A 123 10.05 7.37 13.61
N ILE A 124 10.56 8.60 13.77
CA ILE A 124 11.66 9.12 12.96
C ILE A 124 12.92 8.24 13.11
N GLU A 125 13.24 7.84 14.34
CA GLU A 125 14.36 6.94 14.59
C GLU A 125 14.20 5.62 13.82
N GLY A 126 13.05 4.96 13.92
CA GLY A 126 12.77 3.69 13.21
C GLY A 126 12.84 3.83 11.69
N ALA A 127 12.29 4.90 11.14
CA ALA A 127 12.36 5.20 9.72
C ALA A 127 13.78 5.41 9.22
N VAL A 128 14.60 6.15 9.97
CA VAL A 128 16.03 6.38 9.66
C VAL A 128 16.82 5.07 9.73
N GLN A 129 16.58 4.25 10.75
CA GLN A 129 17.23 2.94 10.87
C GLN A 129 16.88 2.04 9.70
N LEU A 130 15.60 1.92 9.33
CA LEU A 130 15.15 1.14 8.18
C LEU A 130 15.80 1.64 6.88
N ALA A 131 15.75 2.95 6.62
CA ALA A 131 16.34 3.53 5.40
C ALA A 131 17.85 3.27 5.30
N ASN A 132 18.59 3.37 6.39
CA ASN A 132 20.03 3.10 6.42
C ASN A 132 20.33 1.61 6.21
N THR A 133 19.57 0.72 6.83
CA THR A 133 19.71 -0.73 6.66
C THR A 133 19.41 -1.14 5.21
N LEU A 134 18.35 -0.59 4.61
CA LEU A 134 18.03 -0.82 3.20
C LEU A 134 19.18 -0.36 2.30
N ARG A 135 19.69 0.87 2.48
CA ARG A 135 20.84 1.37 1.68
C ARG A 135 22.07 0.50 1.81
N ALA A 136 22.39 0.06 3.02
CA ALA A 136 23.52 -0.82 3.27
C ALA A 136 23.36 -2.22 2.65
N ALA A 137 22.14 -2.74 2.60
CA ALA A 137 21.83 -4.03 2.00
C ALA A 137 21.90 -4.00 0.46
N GLY A 138 21.45 -2.91 -0.14
CA GLY A 138 21.28 -2.78 -1.59
C GLY A 138 19.98 -3.41 -2.11
N PRO A 139 19.51 -2.99 -3.31
CA PRO A 139 18.18 -3.35 -3.83
C PRO A 139 17.98 -4.85 -4.04
N ASP A 140 19.02 -5.55 -4.44
CA ASP A 140 18.97 -6.97 -4.82
C ASP A 140 19.31 -7.92 -3.66
N ALA A 141 19.47 -7.39 -2.44
CA ALA A 141 19.70 -8.20 -1.26
C ALA A 141 18.55 -9.16 -1.02
N ALA A 142 18.81 -10.46 -1.04
CA ALA A 142 17.81 -11.49 -0.78
C ALA A 142 17.30 -11.40 0.66
N VAL A 143 15.98 -11.35 0.83
CA VAL A 143 15.28 -11.30 2.12
C VAL A 143 13.96 -12.04 2.01
N ASN A 144 13.42 -12.50 3.15
CA ASN A 144 12.10 -13.11 3.17
C ASN A 144 11.01 -12.04 3.03
N THR A 145 10.27 -12.10 1.95
CA THR A 145 9.10 -11.22 1.70
C THR A 145 7.79 -12.01 1.67
N ALA A 146 7.82 -13.29 2.07
CA ALA A 146 6.66 -14.16 2.00
C ALA A 146 5.43 -13.52 2.68
N PRO A 147 4.26 -13.66 2.06
CA PRO A 147 3.93 -14.50 0.90
C PRO A 147 4.19 -13.82 -0.47
N ILE A 148 4.76 -12.61 -0.50
CA ILE A 148 5.08 -11.90 -1.75
C ILE A 148 6.30 -12.54 -2.41
N PRO A 149 6.27 -12.83 -3.73
CA PRO A 149 7.32 -13.63 -4.38
C PRO A 149 8.59 -12.85 -4.74
N GLU A 150 8.67 -11.55 -4.48
CA GLU A 150 9.80 -10.71 -4.94
C GLU A 150 11.13 -11.05 -4.26
N GLY A 151 11.11 -11.33 -2.96
CA GLY A 151 12.26 -11.87 -2.21
C GLY A 151 13.47 -10.95 -2.10
N THR A 152 13.33 -9.63 -2.24
CA THR A 152 14.43 -8.66 -2.19
C THR A 152 14.16 -7.46 -1.31
N ALA A 153 15.24 -6.79 -0.87
CA ALA A 153 15.16 -5.55 -0.09
C ALA A 153 14.43 -4.42 -0.84
N LYS A 154 14.44 -4.44 -2.18
CA LYS A 154 13.71 -3.48 -3.01
C LYS A 154 12.22 -3.48 -2.71
N PHE A 155 11.62 -4.66 -2.46
CA PHE A 155 10.22 -4.77 -2.04
C PHE A 155 9.97 -3.97 -0.76
N PHE A 156 10.80 -4.16 0.27
CA PHE A 156 10.61 -3.44 1.53
C PHE A 156 10.79 -1.92 1.41
N ALA A 157 11.74 -1.46 0.58
CA ALA A 157 11.92 -0.03 0.33
C ALA A 157 10.63 0.59 -0.22
N ARG A 158 10.04 0.01 -1.26
CA ARG A 158 8.80 0.47 -1.88
C ARG A 158 7.60 0.30 -0.93
N ARG A 159 7.44 -0.89 -0.35
CA ARG A 159 6.31 -1.19 0.53
C ARG A 159 6.25 -0.24 1.71
N PHE A 160 7.39 0.03 2.38
CA PHE A 160 7.40 0.93 3.54
C PHE A 160 7.33 2.42 3.19
N THR A 161 7.69 2.82 1.97
CA THR A 161 7.32 4.14 1.45
C THR A 161 5.80 4.29 1.43
N ASN A 162 5.10 3.36 0.78
CA ASN A 162 3.65 3.44 0.57
C ASN A 162 2.85 3.12 1.85
N GLU A 163 3.37 2.23 2.72
CA GLU A 163 2.81 1.99 4.05
C GLU A 163 2.85 3.26 4.91
N THR A 164 4.01 3.94 4.92
CA THR A 164 4.15 5.20 5.67
C THR A 164 3.27 6.30 5.10
N LEU A 165 3.20 6.41 3.77
CA LEU A 165 2.35 7.36 3.08
C LEU A 165 0.88 7.20 3.47
N ILE A 166 0.34 5.97 3.36
CA ILE A 166 -1.08 5.76 3.58
C ILE A 166 -1.46 5.88 5.06
N HIS A 167 -0.58 5.47 5.97
CA HIS A 167 -0.81 5.68 7.40
C HIS A 167 -0.62 7.14 7.83
N ARG A 168 0.18 7.92 7.11
CA ARG A 168 0.19 9.39 7.24
C ARG A 168 -1.16 9.97 6.79
N ALA A 169 -1.73 9.48 5.69
CA ALA A 169 -3.07 9.89 5.28
C ALA A 169 -4.12 9.54 6.34
N ASP A 170 -4.08 8.32 6.88
CA ASP A 170 -4.98 7.85 7.94
C ASP A 170 -4.95 8.79 9.17
N ALA A 171 -3.76 9.11 9.67
CA ALA A 171 -3.60 10.00 10.82
C ALA A 171 -4.03 11.43 10.49
N THR A 172 -3.62 11.97 9.33
CA THR A 172 -3.94 13.33 8.89
C THR A 172 -5.45 13.54 8.80
N LEU A 173 -6.15 12.60 8.16
CA LEU A 173 -7.61 12.65 7.99
C LEU A 173 -8.33 12.46 9.33
N ALA A 174 -7.85 11.57 10.21
CA ALA A 174 -8.42 11.38 11.54
C ALA A 174 -8.33 12.65 12.40
N LEU A 175 -7.25 13.40 12.26
CA LEU A 175 -7.03 14.68 12.95
C LEU A 175 -7.71 15.87 12.26
N GLY A 176 -8.46 15.65 11.17
CA GLY A 176 -9.19 16.69 10.45
C GLY A 176 -8.32 17.64 9.66
N ALA A 177 -7.07 17.26 9.36
CA ALA A 177 -6.14 18.06 8.56
C ALA A 177 -6.21 17.70 7.07
N GLU A 178 -5.73 18.59 6.21
CA GLU A 178 -5.61 18.36 4.79
C GLU A 178 -4.44 17.44 4.47
N PHE A 179 -4.70 16.38 3.71
CA PHE A 179 -3.66 15.47 3.23
C PHE A 179 -3.20 15.88 1.83
N THR A 180 -1.91 16.11 1.69
CA THR A 180 -1.24 16.38 0.43
C THR A 180 -0.11 15.41 0.19
N VAL A 181 0.21 15.12 -1.07
CA VAL A 181 1.27 14.18 -1.45
C VAL A 181 1.96 14.66 -2.73
N ASP A 182 3.25 14.39 -2.86
CA ASP A 182 3.99 14.61 -4.09
C ASP A 182 3.46 13.72 -5.22
N GLU A 183 3.37 14.26 -6.43
CA GLU A 183 2.84 13.56 -7.61
C GLU A 183 3.53 12.22 -7.83
N ALA A 184 4.86 12.21 -7.78
CA ALA A 184 5.66 11.02 -8.03
C ALA A 184 5.36 9.91 -6.99
N VAL A 185 5.24 10.29 -5.73
CA VAL A 185 4.97 9.35 -4.62
C VAL A 185 3.54 8.80 -4.73
N ALA A 186 2.56 9.65 -5.06
CA ALA A 186 1.18 9.22 -5.23
C ALA A 186 1.02 8.24 -6.40
N ILE A 187 1.68 8.52 -7.53
CA ILE A 187 1.68 7.65 -8.70
C ILE A 187 2.28 6.28 -8.37
N ASP A 188 3.43 6.24 -7.68
CA ASP A 188 4.06 4.98 -7.27
C ASP A 188 3.18 4.18 -6.29
N ALA A 189 2.49 4.87 -5.38
CA ALA A 189 1.57 4.23 -4.45
C ALA A 189 0.38 3.56 -5.18
N ILE A 190 -0.19 4.22 -6.21
CA ILE A 190 -1.23 3.62 -7.03
C ILE A 190 -0.69 2.44 -7.83
N ASP A 191 0.50 2.56 -8.41
CA ASP A 191 1.15 1.46 -9.14
C ASP A 191 1.43 0.25 -8.25
N GLU A 192 1.90 0.47 -7.02
CA GLU A 192 2.11 -0.63 -6.07
C GLU A 192 0.77 -1.28 -5.70
N TRP A 193 -0.26 -0.46 -5.44
CA TRP A 193 -1.60 -0.95 -5.14
C TRP A 193 -2.14 -1.84 -6.27
N MET A 194 -2.02 -1.39 -7.53
CA MET A 194 -2.42 -2.15 -8.71
C MET A 194 -1.62 -3.45 -8.83
N TRP A 195 -0.31 -3.38 -8.64
CA TRP A 195 0.56 -4.56 -8.71
C TRP A 195 0.23 -5.59 -7.64
N LEU A 196 0.05 -5.17 -6.39
CA LEU A 196 -0.34 -6.06 -5.30
C LEU A 196 -1.69 -6.73 -5.61
N GLY A 197 -2.65 -5.99 -6.15
CA GLY A 197 -4.00 -6.46 -6.43
C GLY A 197 -4.11 -7.56 -7.48
N VAL A 198 -3.10 -7.72 -8.34
CA VAL A 198 -3.09 -8.75 -9.37
C VAL A 198 -2.26 -9.99 -8.99
N LEU A 199 -1.64 -10.00 -7.81
CA LEU A 199 -0.87 -11.16 -7.38
C LEU A 199 -1.79 -12.39 -7.17
N PRO A 200 -1.41 -13.57 -7.66
CA PRO A 200 -2.25 -14.78 -7.57
C PRO A 200 -2.71 -15.11 -6.15
N MET A 201 -1.88 -14.83 -5.16
CA MET A 201 -2.19 -15.05 -3.74
C MET A 201 -3.41 -14.25 -3.25
N HIS A 202 -3.72 -13.10 -3.86
CA HIS A 202 -4.91 -12.33 -3.48
C HIS A 202 -6.19 -13.11 -3.75
N PHE A 203 -6.26 -13.87 -4.83
CA PHE A 203 -7.39 -14.74 -5.12
C PHE A 203 -7.50 -15.95 -4.17
N GLU A 204 -6.42 -16.31 -3.50
CA GLU A 204 -6.44 -17.35 -2.47
C GLU A 204 -6.96 -16.82 -1.14
N PHE A 205 -6.54 -15.60 -0.77
CA PHE A 205 -6.95 -14.96 0.49
C PHE A 205 -8.28 -14.23 0.38
N HIS A 206 -8.62 -13.75 -0.82
CA HIS A 206 -9.85 -12.99 -1.11
C HIS A 206 -10.59 -13.65 -2.29
N PRO A 207 -11.16 -14.85 -2.13
CA PRO A 207 -11.80 -15.59 -3.23
C PRO A 207 -12.96 -14.84 -3.87
N GLN A 208 -13.61 -13.91 -3.15
CA GLN A 208 -14.64 -13.01 -3.67
C GLN A 208 -14.13 -12.09 -4.80
N MET A 209 -12.82 -11.85 -4.91
CA MET A 209 -12.25 -11.07 -6.01
C MET A 209 -12.45 -11.74 -7.37
N ARG A 210 -12.68 -13.06 -7.41
CA ARG A 210 -13.02 -13.77 -8.66
C ARG A 210 -14.35 -13.34 -9.26
N GLU A 211 -15.27 -12.82 -8.43
CA GLU A 211 -16.55 -12.29 -8.87
C GLU A 211 -16.40 -11.01 -9.70
N LEU A 212 -15.25 -10.32 -9.58
CA LEU A 212 -14.94 -9.12 -10.35
C LEU A 212 -14.81 -9.44 -11.85
N LEU A 213 -14.36 -10.64 -12.20
CA LEU A 213 -14.14 -11.01 -13.59
C LEU A 213 -15.47 -11.13 -14.35
N GLY A 214 -15.51 -10.57 -15.55
CA GLY A 214 -16.72 -10.62 -16.39
C GLY A 214 -16.60 -9.78 -17.65
N ALA A 215 -17.32 -10.22 -18.70
CA ALA A 215 -17.30 -9.55 -19.99
C ALA A 215 -17.69 -8.07 -19.89
N GLY A 216 -16.93 -7.21 -20.55
CA GLY A 216 -17.16 -5.77 -20.62
C GLY A 216 -16.79 -4.98 -19.38
N ARG A 217 -16.28 -5.61 -18.32
CA ARG A 217 -15.91 -4.93 -17.06
C ARG A 217 -14.50 -4.34 -17.14
N THR A 218 -14.43 -3.02 -17.19
CA THR A 218 -13.17 -2.26 -17.18
C THR A 218 -13.33 -1.02 -16.33
N VAL A 219 -12.31 -0.69 -15.55
CA VAL A 219 -12.27 0.50 -14.70
C VAL A 219 -11.09 1.37 -15.11
N HIS A 220 -11.32 2.64 -15.36
CA HIS A 220 -10.29 3.60 -15.72
C HIS A 220 -10.15 4.67 -14.63
N LEU A 221 -8.93 4.90 -14.14
CA LEU A 221 -8.60 6.01 -13.25
C LEU A 221 -7.83 7.04 -14.05
N HIS A 222 -8.22 8.32 -13.95
CA HIS A 222 -7.64 9.42 -14.71
C HIS A 222 -7.34 10.61 -13.79
N ALA A 223 -6.07 10.85 -13.51
CA ALA A 223 -5.64 12.05 -12.79
C ALA A 223 -5.72 13.28 -13.67
N THR A 224 -6.25 14.40 -13.13
CA THR A 224 -6.51 15.62 -13.90
C THR A 224 -5.56 16.77 -13.59
N ASP A 225 -4.77 16.66 -12.55
CA ASP A 225 -3.89 17.70 -12.01
C ASP A 225 -2.40 17.31 -12.06
N THR A 226 -2.06 16.34 -12.89
CA THR A 226 -0.70 15.84 -13.07
C THR A 226 -0.05 16.39 -14.34
N ALA A 227 1.29 16.33 -14.40
CA ALA A 227 2.02 16.69 -15.60
C ALA A 227 1.61 15.78 -16.79
N PRO A 228 1.49 16.30 -18.02
CA PRO A 228 1.03 15.51 -19.18
C PRO A 228 1.90 14.28 -19.49
N ASP A 229 3.17 14.33 -19.16
CA ASP A 229 4.15 13.26 -19.38
C ASP A 229 4.22 12.23 -18.22
N SER A 230 3.53 12.49 -17.11
CA SER A 230 3.47 11.55 -15.97
C SER A 230 2.65 10.30 -16.27
N ALA A 231 1.81 10.32 -17.31
CA ALA A 231 0.92 9.23 -17.72
C ALA A 231 0.11 8.66 -16.53
N ALA A 232 -0.41 9.56 -15.67
CA ALA A 232 -1.12 9.21 -14.44
C ALA A 232 -2.56 8.72 -14.73
N GLU A 233 -2.64 7.65 -15.51
CA GLU A 233 -3.89 6.99 -15.91
C GLU A 233 -3.72 5.47 -15.84
N TRP A 234 -4.70 4.80 -15.28
CA TRP A 234 -4.68 3.35 -15.06
C TRP A 234 -5.95 2.71 -15.59
N LEU A 235 -5.80 1.71 -16.44
CA LEU A 235 -6.89 0.84 -16.86
C LEU A 235 -6.77 -0.50 -16.13
N VAL A 236 -7.83 -0.86 -15.41
CA VAL A 236 -8.02 -2.19 -14.82
C VAL A 236 -8.96 -2.97 -15.74
N ASP A 237 -8.49 -4.08 -16.26
CA ASP A 237 -9.22 -4.96 -17.16
C ASP A 237 -9.63 -6.22 -16.41
N LEU A 238 -10.93 -6.41 -16.26
CA LEU A 238 -11.58 -7.52 -15.56
C LEU A 238 -12.25 -8.49 -16.55
N THR A 239 -12.02 -8.34 -17.87
CA THR A 239 -12.75 -9.09 -18.90
C THR A 239 -12.21 -10.51 -19.15
N GLY A 240 -10.97 -10.78 -18.72
CA GLY A 240 -10.30 -12.08 -18.90
C GLY A 240 -10.47 -13.04 -17.73
N ASP A 241 -9.59 -14.03 -17.66
CA ASP A 241 -9.54 -15.04 -16.61
C ASP A 241 -8.76 -14.57 -15.36
N ALA A 242 -8.14 -13.39 -15.44
CA ALA A 242 -7.39 -12.75 -14.38
C ALA A 242 -7.57 -11.22 -14.46
N ILE A 243 -7.39 -10.54 -13.31
CA ILE A 243 -7.32 -9.08 -13.27
C ILE A 243 -5.98 -8.65 -13.89
N VAL A 244 -6.05 -7.74 -14.85
CA VAL A 244 -4.88 -7.13 -15.50
C VAL A 244 -4.99 -5.62 -15.40
N TRP A 245 -3.88 -4.94 -15.22
CA TRP A 245 -3.86 -3.49 -15.28
C TRP A 245 -2.71 -2.97 -16.15
N ARG A 246 -2.87 -1.75 -16.64
CA ARG A 246 -1.84 -1.04 -17.39
C ARG A 246 -2.04 0.47 -17.28
N ARG A 247 -0.99 1.23 -17.44
CA ARG A 247 -1.10 2.66 -17.67
C ARG A 247 -1.55 2.89 -19.10
N SER A 248 -2.72 3.49 -19.28
CA SER A 248 -3.32 3.67 -20.60
C SER A 248 -4.47 4.66 -20.55
N HIS A 249 -4.56 5.50 -21.57
CA HIS A 249 -5.72 6.34 -21.83
C HIS A 249 -6.68 5.59 -22.79
N GLU A 250 -7.61 4.84 -22.23
CA GLU A 250 -8.55 4.02 -22.99
C GLU A 250 -9.97 4.17 -22.46
N LYS A 251 -10.95 3.97 -23.35
CA LYS A 251 -12.36 3.93 -22.94
C LYS A 251 -12.62 2.69 -22.07
N ALA A 252 -13.29 2.89 -20.94
CA ALA A 252 -13.68 1.84 -20.02
C ALA A 252 -15.19 1.82 -19.78
N ALA A 253 -15.69 0.75 -19.15
CA ALA A 253 -17.08 0.67 -18.70
C ALA A 253 -17.40 1.75 -17.66
N VAL A 254 -16.46 2.00 -16.74
CA VAL A 254 -16.52 3.12 -15.80
C VAL A 254 -15.18 3.84 -15.76
N ALA A 255 -15.21 5.17 -15.71
CA ALA A 255 -14.03 5.99 -15.48
C ALA A 255 -14.22 6.86 -14.22
N VAL A 256 -13.18 6.95 -13.42
CA VAL A 256 -13.08 7.84 -12.26
C VAL A 256 -12.03 8.90 -12.57
N ARG A 257 -12.43 10.14 -12.66
CA ARG A 257 -11.60 11.26 -13.11
C ARG A 257 -11.54 12.34 -12.03
N GLY A 258 -10.36 12.78 -11.66
CA GLY A 258 -10.20 13.84 -10.66
C GLY A 258 -8.76 14.04 -10.21
N PRO A 259 -8.53 14.85 -9.15
CA PRO A 259 -7.21 15.06 -8.60
C PRO A 259 -6.53 13.74 -8.18
N LEU A 260 -5.24 13.65 -8.42
CA LEU A 260 -4.44 12.44 -8.14
C LEU A 260 -4.56 12.00 -6.67
N THR A 261 -4.51 12.96 -5.74
CA THR A 261 -4.66 12.68 -4.31
C THR A 261 -6.04 12.08 -3.99
N ASP A 262 -7.10 12.56 -4.62
CA ASP A 262 -8.45 12.02 -4.42
C ASP A 262 -8.57 10.60 -4.98
N LEU A 263 -8.00 10.33 -6.16
CA LEU A 263 -7.95 8.98 -6.72
C LEU A 263 -7.21 8.02 -5.80
N LEU A 264 -6.05 8.42 -5.27
CA LEU A 264 -5.29 7.65 -4.28
C LEU A 264 -6.15 7.31 -3.06
N LEU A 265 -6.80 8.31 -2.47
CA LEU A 265 -7.63 8.12 -1.27
C LEU A 265 -8.84 7.23 -1.54
N VAL A 266 -9.43 7.30 -2.74
CA VAL A 266 -10.57 6.47 -3.14
C VAL A 266 -10.17 5.00 -3.26
N ILE A 267 -9.08 4.68 -3.99
CA ILE A 267 -8.68 3.27 -4.18
C ILE A 267 -8.21 2.62 -2.89
N TYR A 268 -7.59 3.40 -1.99
CA TYR A 268 -7.24 2.93 -0.65
C TYR A 268 -8.41 2.98 0.34
N LYS A 269 -9.64 3.35 -0.10
CA LYS A 269 -10.85 3.45 0.74
C LYS A 269 -10.72 4.41 1.93
N ARG A 270 -9.95 5.47 1.79
CA ARG A 270 -9.81 6.55 2.78
C ARG A 270 -10.82 7.66 2.54
N ARG A 271 -11.41 7.66 1.35
CA ARG A 271 -12.47 8.57 0.95
C ARG A 271 -13.47 7.82 0.07
N GLU A 272 -14.76 8.03 0.30
CA GLU A 272 -15.79 7.47 -0.57
C GLU A 272 -15.75 8.17 -1.93
N ALA A 273 -15.83 7.40 -3.03
CA ALA A 273 -15.74 7.93 -4.39
C ALA A 273 -16.81 9.02 -4.66
N ARG A 274 -18.01 8.86 -4.11
CA ARG A 274 -19.12 9.83 -4.29
C ARG A 274 -18.96 11.12 -3.48
N SER A 275 -18.10 11.14 -2.46
CA SER A 275 -17.78 12.32 -1.63
C SER A 275 -16.41 12.93 -1.96
N ALA A 276 -15.60 12.25 -2.76
CA ALA A 276 -14.32 12.75 -3.24
C ALA A 276 -14.52 13.80 -4.35
N GLY A 277 -13.48 14.58 -4.61
CA GLY A 277 -13.43 15.54 -5.72
C GLY A 277 -13.31 14.89 -7.09
N VAL A 278 -13.89 13.71 -7.29
CA VAL A 278 -13.81 12.92 -8.52
C VAL A 278 -15.14 12.89 -9.28
N GLU A 279 -15.05 12.81 -10.60
CA GLU A 279 -16.16 12.59 -11.51
C GLU A 279 -16.23 11.10 -11.87
N ILE A 280 -17.43 10.50 -11.77
CA ILE A 280 -17.67 9.10 -12.14
C ILE A 280 -18.44 9.10 -13.45
N LEU A 281 -17.88 8.50 -14.50
CA LEU A 281 -18.42 8.45 -15.85
C LEU A 281 -18.69 6.97 -16.24
N GLY A 282 -19.88 6.67 -16.70
CA GLY A 282 -20.28 5.33 -17.13
C GLY A 282 -20.94 4.52 -16.03
N ASP A 283 -20.59 3.25 -15.87
CA ASP A 283 -21.22 2.28 -14.97
C ASP A 283 -20.76 2.47 -13.52
N ALA A 284 -21.43 3.34 -12.78
CA ALA A 284 -21.11 3.63 -11.39
C ALA A 284 -21.33 2.41 -10.46
N ASP A 285 -22.26 1.51 -10.81
CA ASP A 285 -22.51 0.29 -10.00
C ASP A 285 -21.33 -0.69 -10.14
N LEU A 286 -20.68 -0.73 -11.31
CA LEU A 286 -19.44 -1.49 -11.49
C LEU A 286 -18.30 -0.94 -10.62
N LEU A 287 -18.19 0.39 -10.49
CA LEU A 287 -17.19 1.00 -9.60
C LEU A 287 -17.42 0.60 -8.15
N ASP A 288 -18.65 0.74 -7.66
CA ASP A 288 -19.01 0.36 -6.28
C ASP A 288 -18.74 -1.14 -6.05
N PHE A 289 -19.14 -1.99 -6.99
CA PHE A 289 -18.90 -3.43 -6.97
C PHE A 289 -17.40 -3.78 -6.91
N TRP A 290 -16.56 -3.06 -7.66
CA TRP A 290 -15.11 -3.23 -7.67
C TRP A 290 -14.50 -2.77 -6.33
N LEU A 291 -14.83 -1.56 -5.87
CA LEU A 291 -14.32 -1.00 -4.62
C LEU A 291 -14.70 -1.83 -3.38
N GLU A 292 -15.88 -2.46 -3.37
CA GLU A 292 -16.28 -3.35 -2.28
C GLU A 292 -15.40 -4.60 -2.15
N ARG A 293 -14.88 -5.11 -3.28
CA ARG A 293 -14.18 -6.40 -3.35
C ARG A 293 -12.67 -6.30 -3.37
N VAL A 294 -12.12 -5.16 -3.81
CA VAL A 294 -10.68 -4.91 -3.74
C VAL A 294 -10.34 -4.45 -2.32
N ASP A 295 -9.66 -5.30 -1.59
CA ASP A 295 -9.23 -5.01 -0.24
C ASP A 295 -7.88 -5.65 0.02
N PHE A 296 -6.96 -4.91 0.61
CA PHE A 296 -5.65 -5.41 1.01
C PHE A 296 -5.53 -5.63 2.51
N GLY A 297 -6.63 -5.56 3.25
CA GLY A 297 -6.58 -5.81 4.69
C GLY A 297 -7.79 -5.42 5.48
#